data_51f7fa62d0c614f98b901d0ecfa7fefd
#
_entry.id   51f7fa62d0c614f98b901d0ecfa7fefd
#
_cell.length_a   1.000
_cell.length_b   1.000
_cell.length_c   1.000
_cell.angle_alpha   90.00
_cell.angle_beta   90.00
_cell.angle_gamma   90.00
#
_symmetry.space_group_name_H-M   'P 1'
#
loop_
_entity.id
_entity.type
_entity.pdbx_description
1 polymer ?
#
loop_
_entity_poly.entity_id
_entity_poly.type
_entity_poly.pdbx_seq_one_letter_code
_entity_poly.pdbx_strand_id
1 'polypeptide(L)'
;MIHRLAMIAGKRFVAPAKYAAAYPSALAVWCSDGRFTKAVEDLLRGDGEARFDTLTLPGGPALFTGRSASPSDLDTMTTSAEFLISAHKITHVVLIAHENCGYYRRLLGSTATDSEIKARQVDDVRRAATALRRLRPELQID
;
A
#
# COMPACT_ATOMS: atom_id res chain seq x y z
N MET A 1 2.41 -22.94 16.24
CA MET A 1 2.81 -23.38 14.88
C MET A 1 4.04 -22.59 14.47
N ILE A 2 5.08 -23.26 13.99
CA ILE A 2 6.32 -22.62 13.53
C ILE A 2 6.14 -22.16 12.08
N HIS A 3 6.38 -20.89 11.79
CA HIS A 3 6.32 -20.36 10.44
C HIS A 3 7.56 -20.78 9.65
N ARG A 4 7.35 -21.59 8.64
CA ARG A 4 8.40 -21.99 7.70
C ARG A 4 8.20 -21.27 6.38
N LEU A 5 9.15 -20.43 6.01
CA LEU A 5 9.20 -19.83 4.69
C LEU A 5 10.14 -20.66 3.81
N ALA A 6 9.64 -21.09 2.65
CA ALA A 6 10.47 -21.75 1.65
C ALA A 6 11.27 -20.68 0.89
N MET A 7 12.57 -20.90 0.78
CA MET A 7 13.45 -20.05 -0.03
C MET A 7 13.93 -20.85 -1.26
N ILE A 8 14.26 -20.13 -2.32
CA ILE A 8 14.91 -20.69 -3.50
C ILE A 8 16.20 -21.41 -3.09
N ALA A 9 16.57 -22.50 -3.78
CA ALA A 9 17.74 -23.34 -3.49
C ALA A 9 17.64 -24.21 -2.21
N GLY A 10 16.44 -24.60 -1.81
CA GLY A 10 16.25 -25.60 -0.75
C GLY A 10 16.54 -25.15 0.68
N LYS A 11 16.92 -23.90 0.87
CA LYS A 11 17.07 -23.30 2.22
C LYS A 11 15.71 -23.05 2.83
N ARG A 12 15.55 -23.35 4.12
CA ARG A 12 14.34 -23.04 4.89
C ARG A 12 14.68 -21.99 5.94
N PHE A 13 13.89 -20.96 6.00
CA PHE A 13 13.95 -19.97 7.06
C PHE A 13 12.82 -20.25 8.06
N VAL A 14 13.17 -20.27 9.34
CA VAL A 14 12.20 -20.37 10.44
C VAL A 14 12.07 -18.99 11.06
N ALA A 15 10.92 -18.35 10.87
CA ALA A 15 10.68 -17.04 11.45
C ALA A 15 10.62 -17.12 12.99
N PRO A 16 11.28 -16.22 13.72
CA PRO A 16 11.18 -16.16 15.18
C PRO A 16 9.78 -15.71 15.64
N ALA A 17 9.07 -14.95 14.81
CA ALA A 17 7.71 -14.53 15.11
C ALA A 17 6.74 -15.71 15.04
N LYS A 18 5.84 -15.77 16.03
CA LYS A 18 4.78 -16.79 16.05
C LYS A 18 3.70 -16.47 15.04
N TYR A 19 3.18 -17.49 14.39
CA TYR A 19 2.01 -17.36 13.53
C TYR A 19 0.78 -17.00 14.35
N ALA A 20 0.05 -15.98 13.91
CA ALA A 20 -1.25 -15.62 14.44
C ALA A 20 -2.31 -15.83 13.33
N ALA A 21 -3.29 -16.69 13.61
CA ALA A 21 -4.29 -17.08 12.61
C ALA A 21 -5.32 -15.98 12.29
N ALA A 22 -5.54 -15.03 13.22
CA ALA A 22 -6.45 -13.92 12.97
C ALA A 22 -5.92 -12.98 11.88
N TYR A 23 -6.78 -12.58 10.96
CA TYR A 23 -6.44 -11.59 9.95
C TYR A 23 -6.27 -10.20 10.56
N PRO A 24 -5.38 -9.36 10.03
CA PRO A 24 -5.34 -7.94 10.39
C PRO A 24 -6.60 -7.24 9.90
N SER A 25 -7.01 -6.20 10.60
CA SER A 25 -8.16 -5.35 10.22
C SER A 25 -7.76 -4.16 9.35
N ALA A 26 -6.47 -3.92 9.18
CA ALA A 26 -5.92 -2.83 8.41
C ALA A 26 -5.25 -3.28 7.11
N LEU A 27 -5.40 -2.47 6.07
CA LEU A 27 -4.70 -2.55 4.79
C LEU A 27 -3.88 -1.29 4.59
N ALA A 28 -2.58 -1.43 4.44
CA ALA A 28 -1.70 -0.32 4.12
C ALA A 28 -1.32 -0.32 2.63
N VAL A 29 -1.43 0.82 1.99
CA VAL A 29 -1.11 1.03 0.57
C VAL A 29 0.00 2.07 0.46
N TRP A 30 1.17 1.67 -0.03
CA TRP A 30 2.30 2.57 -0.23
C TRP A 30 3.17 2.18 -1.42
N CYS A 31 4.10 3.07 -1.79
CA CYS A 31 5.07 2.79 -2.84
C CYS A 31 6.02 1.66 -2.43
N SER A 32 6.38 0.80 -3.38
CA SER A 32 7.34 -0.31 -3.17
C SER A 32 8.79 0.12 -2.94
N ASP A 33 9.05 1.41 -2.71
CA ASP A 33 10.38 1.92 -2.41
C ASP A 33 10.87 1.43 -1.05
N GLY A 34 11.79 0.47 -1.06
CA GLY A 34 12.31 -0.19 0.14
C GLY A 34 13.02 0.75 1.14
N ARG A 35 13.40 1.97 0.73
CA ARG A 35 13.97 2.96 1.65
C ARG A 35 12.99 3.40 2.73
N PHE A 36 11.69 3.25 2.50
CA PHE A 36 10.62 3.68 3.40
C PHE A 36 9.94 2.55 4.16
N THR A 37 10.22 1.28 3.85
CA THR A 37 9.55 0.13 4.49
C THR A 37 9.56 0.23 6.02
N LYS A 38 10.73 0.48 6.61
CA LYS A 38 10.83 0.59 8.07
C LYS A 38 10.04 1.77 8.63
N ALA A 39 10.07 2.92 7.96
CA ALA A 39 9.32 4.11 8.38
C ALA A 39 7.79 3.87 8.32
N VAL A 40 7.32 3.17 7.28
CA VAL A 40 5.91 2.78 7.15
C VAL A 40 5.49 1.82 8.27
N GLU A 41 6.32 0.81 8.57
CA GLU A 41 6.05 -0.10 9.67
C GLU A 41 5.98 0.61 11.02
N ASP A 42 6.89 1.56 11.28
CA ASP A 42 6.91 2.35 12.51
C ASP A 42 5.68 3.26 12.63
N LEU A 43 5.26 3.90 11.52
CA LEU A 43 4.04 4.69 11.45
C LEU A 43 2.82 3.85 11.83
N LEU A 44 2.60 2.73 11.15
CA LEU A 44 1.43 1.90 11.37
C LEU A 44 1.38 1.32 12.79
N ARG A 45 2.51 0.91 13.35
CA ARG A 45 2.60 0.45 14.74
C ARG A 45 2.33 1.58 15.74
N GLY A 46 2.74 2.81 15.43
CA GLY A 46 2.45 4.00 16.23
C GLY A 46 0.95 4.29 16.29
N ASP A 47 0.24 4.04 15.21
CA ASP A 47 -1.23 4.18 15.11
C ASP A 47 -2.00 2.98 15.72
N GLY A 48 -1.29 2.00 16.31
CA GLY A 48 -1.90 0.84 16.96
C GLY A 48 -2.07 -0.38 16.05
N GLU A 49 -1.69 -0.30 14.77
CA GLU A 49 -1.79 -1.41 13.83
C GLU A 49 -0.59 -2.36 13.97
N ALA A 50 -0.68 -3.30 14.91
CA ALA A 50 0.40 -4.26 15.14
C ALA A 50 0.67 -5.17 13.93
N ARG A 51 -0.36 -5.43 13.12
CA ARG A 51 -0.31 -6.22 11.89
C ARG A 51 -1.23 -5.60 10.86
N PHE A 52 -0.83 -5.66 9.61
CA PHE A 52 -1.58 -5.10 8.49
C PHE A 52 -1.32 -5.89 7.21
N ASP A 53 -2.31 -5.95 6.34
CA ASP A 53 -2.13 -6.38 4.97
C ASP A 53 -1.50 -5.28 4.14
N THR A 54 -0.90 -5.62 3.01
CA THR A 54 -0.16 -4.66 2.20
C THR A 54 -0.52 -4.74 0.73
N LEU A 55 -0.64 -3.57 0.10
CA LEU A 55 -0.57 -3.41 -1.34
C LEU A 55 0.56 -2.43 -1.66
N THR A 56 1.68 -2.97 -2.14
CA THR A 56 2.91 -2.21 -2.40
C THR A 56 3.34 -2.38 -3.84
N LEU A 57 3.18 -1.31 -4.60
CA LEU A 57 3.62 -1.20 -6.00
C LEU A 57 4.26 0.18 -6.22
N PRO A 58 5.09 0.37 -7.27
CA PRO A 58 5.60 1.70 -7.60
C PRO A 58 4.46 2.73 -7.73
N GLY A 59 4.53 3.81 -6.96
CA GLY A 59 3.49 4.84 -6.92
C GLY A 59 2.37 4.63 -5.90
N GLY A 60 2.22 3.41 -5.36
CA GLY A 60 1.24 3.12 -4.30
C GLY A 60 -0.17 3.62 -4.59
N PRO A 61 -0.71 4.58 -3.81
CA PRO A 61 -2.06 5.11 -3.98
C PRO A 61 -2.38 5.68 -5.37
N ALA A 62 -1.38 6.15 -6.14
CA ALA A 62 -1.57 6.64 -7.51
C ALA A 62 -2.29 5.63 -8.41
N LEU A 63 -2.11 4.34 -8.15
CA LEU A 63 -2.63 3.27 -9.00
C LEU A 63 -4.15 3.11 -8.91
N PHE A 64 -4.79 3.66 -7.87
CA PHE A 64 -6.26 3.72 -7.76
C PHE A 64 -6.91 4.88 -8.52
N THR A 65 -6.13 5.74 -9.17
CA THR A 65 -6.66 7.01 -9.70
C THR A 65 -7.07 6.96 -11.16
N GLY A 66 -6.69 5.92 -11.90
CA GLY A 66 -6.81 5.85 -13.36
C GLY A 66 -5.89 6.83 -14.10
N ARG A 67 -4.94 7.47 -13.39
CA ARG A 67 -3.96 8.42 -13.93
C ARG A 67 -2.53 7.93 -13.78
N SER A 68 -2.35 6.64 -13.55
CA SER A 68 -1.07 5.98 -13.42
C SER A 68 -0.39 5.77 -14.79
N ALA A 69 0.83 5.26 -14.76
CA ALA A 69 1.61 5.02 -15.98
C ALA A 69 1.04 3.90 -16.87
N SER A 70 0.22 3.00 -16.31
CA SER A 70 -0.40 1.90 -17.05
C SER A 70 -1.92 1.90 -16.88
N PRO A 71 -2.69 1.75 -17.97
CA PRO A 71 -4.15 1.67 -17.89
C PRO A 71 -4.67 0.49 -17.05
N SER A 72 -3.90 -0.61 -16.95
CA SER A 72 -4.28 -1.79 -16.18
C SER A 72 -4.05 -1.67 -14.67
N ASP A 73 -3.34 -0.63 -14.21
CA ASP A 73 -3.01 -0.45 -12.80
C ASP A 73 -4.27 -0.31 -11.94
N LEU A 74 -5.24 0.48 -12.39
CA LEU A 74 -6.49 0.70 -11.66
C LEU A 74 -7.26 -0.60 -11.43
N ASP A 75 -7.40 -1.42 -12.46
CA ASP A 75 -8.10 -2.70 -12.40
C ASP A 75 -7.38 -3.66 -11.45
N THR A 76 -6.06 -3.79 -11.59
CA THR A 76 -5.23 -4.63 -10.73
C THR A 76 -5.32 -4.24 -9.26
N MET A 77 -5.19 -2.94 -8.97
CA MET A 77 -5.24 -2.44 -7.60
C MET A 77 -6.64 -2.58 -6.99
N THR A 78 -7.67 -2.27 -7.76
CA THR A 78 -9.07 -2.40 -7.32
C THR A 78 -9.40 -3.85 -7.00
N THR A 79 -9.11 -4.78 -7.90
CA THR A 79 -9.37 -6.21 -7.70
C THR A 79 -8.60 -6.76 -6.49
N SER A 80 -7.33 -6.37 -6.33
CA SER A 80 -6.50 -6.79 -5.20
C SER A 80 -7.03 -6.25 -3.87
N ALA A 81 -7.43 -4.97 -3.83
CA ALA A 81 -8.01 -4.36 -2.64
C ALA A 81 -9.35 -5.01 -2.26
N GLU A 82 -10.23 -5.23 -3.23
CA GLU A 82 -11.52 -5.90 -2.99
C GLU A 82 -11.35 -7.30 -2.42
N PHE A 83 -10.38 -8.06 -2.94
CA PHE A 83 -10.06 -9.38 -2.40
C PHE A 83 -9.65 -9.30 -0.93
N LEU A 84 -8.67 -8.46 -0.58
CA LEU A 84 -8.19 -8.34 0.79
C LEU A 84 -9.28 -7.84 1.74
N ILE A 85 -10.00 -6.80 1.34
CA ILE A 85 -11.08 -6.20 2.15
C ILE A 85 -12.16 -7.25 2.44
N SER A 86 -12.57 -8.02 1.45
CA SER A 86 -13.63 -9.02 1.60
C SER A 86 -13.15 -10.26 2.35
N ALA A 87 -12.01 -10.83 1.96
CA ALA A 87 -11.50 -12.09 2.52
C ALA A 87 -10.99 -11.92 3.96
N HIS A 88 -10.34 -10.80 4.27
CA HIS A 88 -9.75 -10.54 5.58
C HIS A 88 -10.61 -9.63 6.46
N LYS A 89 -11.76 -9.15 5.96
CA LYS A 89 -12.67 -8.25 6.67
C LYS A 89 -11.98 -6.96 7.12
N ILE A 90 -11.21 -6.38 6.22
CA ILE A 90 -10.53 -5.10 6.45
C ILE A 90 -11.57 -4.00 6.73
N THR A 91 -11.34 -3.22 7.77
CA THR A 91 -12.17 -2.09 8.18
C THR A 91 -11.45 -0.76 8.07
N HIS A 92 -10.13 -0.77 7.98
CA HIS A 92 -9.28 0.40 7.96
C HIS A 92 -8.26 0.33 6.83
N VAL A 93 -8.18 1.36 5.99
CA VAL A 93 -7.18 1.48 4.92
C VAL A 93 -6.33 2.72 5.16
N VAL A 94 -5.01 2.54 5.14
CA VAL A 94 -4.04 3.63 5.29
C VAL A 94 -3.33 3.86 3.95
N LEU A 95 -3.47 5.06 3.40
CA LEU A 95 -2.87 5.46 2.13
C LEU A 95 -1.63 6.32 2.38
N ILE A 96 -0.46 5.85 1.97
CA ILE A 96 0.81 6.48 2.33
C ILE A 96 1.55 6.93 1.07
N ALA A 97 1.91 8.20 1.01
CA ALA A 97 2.85 8.78 0.06
C ALA A 97 4.17 9.13 0.76
N HIS A 98 5.25 9.21 0.01
CA HIS A 98 6.56 9.54 0.56
C HIS A 98 7.31 10.56 -0.31
N GLU A 99 8.23 11.28 0.27
CA GLU A 99 9.10 12.23 -0.44
C GLU A 99 10.04 11.51 -1.42
N ASN A 100 10.52 12.24 -2.41
CA ASN A 100 11.50 11.75 -3.42
C ASN A 100 11.07 10.47 -4.13
N CYS A 101 9.77 10.32 -4.42
CA CYS A 101 9.24 9.16 -5.10
C CYS A 101 9.67 9.12 -6.58
N GLY A 102 10.49 8.12 -6.92
CA GLY A 102 10.99 7.94 -8.29
C GLY A 102 9.88 7.66 -9.31
N TYR A 103 8.78 7.03 -8.89
CA TYR A 103 7.62 6.82 -9.74
C TYR A 103 7.00 8.14 -10.22
N TYR A 104 6.77 9.09 -9.31
CA TYR A 104 6.22 10.40 -9.66
C TYR A 104 7.20 11.25 -10.45
N ARG A 105 8.49 11.16 -10.17
CA ARG A 105 9.53 11.80 -10.97
C ARG A 105 9.47 11.33 -12.43
N ARG A 106 9.33 10.03 -12.64
CA ARG A 106 9.18 9.46 -13.99
C ARG A 106 7.85 9.84 -14.62
N LEU A 107 6.76 9.82 -13.87
CA LEU A 107 5.41 10.12 -14.37
C LEU A 107 5.26 11.57 -14.85
N LEU A 108 5.81 12.52 -14.11
CA LEU A 108 5.68 13.95 -14.36
C LEU A 108 6.84 14.53 -15.21
N GLY A 109 7.90 13.77 -15.39
CA GLY A 109 9.08 14.18 -16.15
C GLY A 109 10.20 14.74 -15.27
N SER A 110 11.41 14.80 -15.86
CA SER A 110 12.63 15.16 -15.15
C SER A 110 12.69 16.63 -14.69
N THR A 111 11.87 17.48 -15.29
CA THR A 111 11.79 18.93 -14.96
C THR A 111 10.78 19.23 -13.85
N ALA A 112 9.97 18.26 -13.44
CA ALA A 112 9.00 18.46 -12.38
C ALA A 112 9.69 18.82 -11.05
N THR A 113 9.21 19.86 -10.41
CA THR A 113 9.70 20.28 -9.09
C THR A 113 9.19 19.37 -7.98
N ASP A 114 9.86 19.37 -6.84
CA ASP A 114 9.39 18.61 -5.66
C ASP A 114 8.02 19.09 -5.18
N SER A 115 7.71 20.38 -5.32
CA SER A 115 6.41 20.95 -5.01
C SER A 115 5.30 20.40 -5.92
N GLU A 116 5.55 20.30 -7.22
CA GLU A 116 4.60 19.72 -8.18
C GLU A 116 4.38 18.23 -7.91
N ILE A 117 5.44 17.49 -7.62
CA ILE A 117 5.36 16.09 -7.23
C ILE A 117 4.50 15.92 -5.98
N LYS A 118 4.77 16.71 -4.94
CA LYS A 118 4.02 16.67 -3.69
C LYS A 118 2.53 17.01 -3.90
N ALA A 119 2.25 18.04 -4.67
CA ALA A 119 0.87 18.43 -4.99
C ALA A 119 0.12 17.29 -5.72
N ARG A 120 0.78 16.64 -6.68
CA ARG A 120 0.22 15.51 -7.40
C ARG A 120 0.00 14.29 -6.49
N GLN A 121 0.93 13.99 -5.58
CA GLN A 121 0.79 12.91 -4.61
C GLN A 121 -0.41 13.13 -3.69
N VAL A 122 -0.57 14.34 -3.15
CA VAL A 122 -1.71 14.68 -2.28
C VAL A 122 -3.04 14.53 -3.02
N ASP A 123 -3.11 14.99 -4.28
CA ASP A 123 -4.31 14.82 -5.10
C ASP A 123 -4.59 13.34 -5.39
N ASP A 124 -3.57 12.55 -5.70
CA ASP A 124 -3.73 11.12 -5.97
C ASP A 124 -4.16 10.33 -4.73
N VAL A 125 -3.64 10.65 -3.54
CA VAL A 125 -4.11 10.05 -2.27
C VAL A 125 -5.60 10.36 -2.04
N ARG A 126 -6.04 11.60 -2.25
CA ARG A 126 -7.45 11.99 -2.12
C ARG A 126 -8.35 11.25 -3.12
N ARG A 127 -7.90 11.09 -4.35
CA ARG A 127 -8.62 10.33 -5.39
C ARG A 127 -8.69 8.86 -5.07
N ALA A 128 -7.61 8.27 -4.58
CA ALA A 128 -7.57 6.88 -4.14
C ALA A 128 -8.55 6.64 -2.98
N ALA A 129 -8.57 7.54 -1.99
CA ALA A 129 -9.54 7.48 -0.90
C ALA A 129 -10.99 7.55 -1.40
N THR A 130 -11.26 8.43 -2.37
CA THR A 130 -12.59 8.54 -2.98
C THR A 130 -12.97 7.27 -3.73
N ALA A 131 -12.04 6.67 -4.49
CA ALA A 131 -12.28 5.42 -5.21
C ALA A 131 -12.59 4.26 -4.25
N LEU A 132 -11.82 4.12 -3.18
CA LEU A 132 -12.03 3.09 -2.16
C LEU A 132 -13.36 3.26 -1.41
N ARG A 133 -13.75 4.48 -1.05
CA ARG A 133 -15.07 4.77 -0.43
C ARG A 133 -16.24 4.45 -1.34
N ARG A 134 -16.07 4.56 -2.66
CA ARG A 134 -17.11 4.12 -3.62
C ARG A 134 -17.26 2.61 -3.65
N LEU A 135 -16.17 1.86 -3.47
CA LEU A 135 -16.22 0.40 -3.39
C LEU A 135 -16.81 -0.08 -2.08
N ARG A 136 -16.43 0.56 -0.98
CA ARG A 136 -16.78 0.18 0.40
C ARG A 136 -16.99 1.45 1.25
N PRO A 137 -18.20 1.99 1.30
CA PRO A 137 -18.48 3.24 2.03
C PRO A 137 -18.19 3.19 3.53
N GLU A 138 -18.21 2.00 4.11
CA GLU A 138 -17.99 1.76 5.53
C GLU A 138 -16.51 1.81 5.96
N LEU A 139 -15.57 1.83 5.01
CA LEU A 139 -14.14 1.84 5.34
C LEU A 139 -13.72 3.16 6.01
N GLN A 140 -13.00 3.04 7.11
CA GLN A 140 -12.15 4.13 7.57
C GLN A 140 -10.95 4.25 6.62
N ILE A 141 -10.65 5.46 6.17
CA ILE A 141 -9.51 5.70 5.25
C ILE A 141 -8.76 6.93 5.73
N ASP A 142 -7.50 6.74 6.05
CA ASP A 142 -6.53 7.74 6.51
C ASP A 142 -5.37 7.91 5.52
#